data_188f494fc4d1c6bebc7e449e56be2c36
#
_entry.id   188f494fc4d1c6bebc7e449e56be2c36
#
_cell.length_a   1.000
_cell.length_b   1.000
_cell.length_c   1.000
_cell.angle_alpha   90.00
_cell.angle_beta   90.00
_cell.angle_gamma   90.00
#
_symmetry.space_group_name_H-M   'P 1'
#
loop_
_entity.id
_entity.type
_entity.pdbx_description
1 polymer ?
#
loop_
_entity_poly.entity_id
_entity_poly.type
_entity_poly.pdbx_seq_one_letter_code
_entity_poly.pdbx_strand_id
1 'polypeptide(L)'
;MRSIIVVLTALVASGPAAAQSWQEYTYPDYAFSIAFPAAPQIETTTYQAANGRAVPARVYSVRQGNFVFKMTVADHAGTGLEESAIIDHAIKTLSAGGEVKVNIPHRIYRVYGRQLSIVGSDGSHSTAAVFDYKGRLYQIEGKALPGGSGGQFETTRFQQSLTFTDGGANRSEDAIRAIREACRGSGAGEDGGPPNPAGLDDPRCRRGARN
;
A
#
# COMPACT_ATOMS: atom_id res chain seq x y z
N MET A 1 19.43 30.40 -65.92
CA MET A 1 18.35 30.09 -64.98
C MET A 1 18.96 29.24 -63.87
N ARG A 2 19.14 29.80 -62.67
CA ARG A 2 19.73 29.08 -61.50
C ARG A 2 18.59 28.70 -60.58
N SER A 3 18.31 27.37 -60.47
CA SER A 3 17.30 26.81 -59.55
C SER A 3 17.91 26.74 -58.15
N ILE A 4 17.34 27.46 -57.18
CA ILE A 4 17.68 27.38 -55.76
C ILE A 4 16.77 26.32 -55.15
N ILE A 5 17.38 25.21 -54.67
CA ILE A 5 16.69 24.17 -53.93
C ILE A 5 16.78 24.57 -52.46
N VAL A 6 15.65 24.97 -51.85
CA VAL A 6 15.52 25.20 -50.40
C VAL A 6 15.23 23.87 -49.73
N VAL A 7 16.20 23.34 -49.00
CA VAL A 7 16.01 22.15 -48.13
C VAL A 7 15.45 22.63 -46.81
N LEU A 8 14.17 22.34 -46.55
CA LEU A 8 13.50 22.63 -45.31
C LEU A 8 13.80 21.49 -44.31
N THR A 9 14.73 21.71 -43.40
CA THR A 9 15.07 20.74 -42.35
C THR A 9 14.01 20.86 -41.21
N ALA A 10 13.07 19.89 -41.15
CA ALA A 10 12.12 19.79 -40.04
C ALA A 10 12.84 19.26 -38.78
N LEU A 11 13.07 20.12 -37.79
CA LEU A 11 13.47 19.70 -36.44
C LEU A 11 12.29 19.00 -35.77
N VAL A 12 12.36 17.68 -35.67
CA VAL A 12 11.47 16.89 -34.83
C VAL A 12 11.93 17.09 -33.38
N ALA A 13 11.24 17.93 -32.64
CA ALA A 13 11.43 18.07 -31.21
C ALA A 13 10.86 16.80 -30.51
N SER A 14 11.72 15.81 -30.34
CA SER A 14 11.45 14.67 -29.44
C SER A 14 11.49 15.22 -28.00
N GLY A 15 10.31 15.59 -27.48
CA GLY A 15 10.15 15.88 -26.06
C GLY A 15 10.54 14.66 -25.23
N PRO A 16 11.18 14.85 -24.05
CA PRO A 16 11.48 13.74 -23.16
C PRO A 16 10.19 13.02 -22.84
N ALA A 17 10.11 11.73 -23.17
CA ALA A 17 9.08 10.85 -22.64
C ALA A 17 9.33 10.83 -21.12
N ALA A 18 8.55 11.60 -20.37
CA ALA A 18 8.56 11.56 -18.92
C ALA A 18 8.20 10.13 -18.53
N ALA A 19 9.20 9.34 -18.13
CA ALA A 19 8.98 8.06 -17.52
C ALA A 19 8.06 8.32 -16.32
N GLN A 20 6.81 7.85 -16.42
CA GLN A 20 5.82 8.06 -15.36
C GLN A 20 6.31 7.35 -14.10
N SER A 21 6.93 8.14 -13.22
CA SER A 21 7.43 7.65 -11.94
C SER A 21 6.26 7.55 -10.97
N TRP A 22 6.00 6.33 -10.50
CA TRP A 22 5.10 6.12 -9.38
C TRP A 22 5.62 6.91 -8.18
N GLN A 23 4.73 7.64 -7.54
CA GLN A 23 5.02 8.43 -6.35
C GLN A 23 4.29 7.84 -5.14
N GLU A 24 4.97 7.82 -4.01
CA GLU A 24 4.39 7.43 -2.73
C GLU A 24 3.67 8.63 -2.12
N TYR A 25 2.43 8.38 -1.68
CA TYR A 25 1.58 9.34 -0.98
C TYR A 25 1.29 8.81 0.42
N THR A 26 1.56 9.62 1.43
CA THR A 26 1.34 9.29 2.83
C THR A 26 0.12 10.03 3.35
N TYR A 27 -0.76 9.32 4.05
CA TYR A 27 -2.00 9.82 4.65
C TYR A 27 -2.00 9.54 6.15
N PRO A 28 -1.39 10.42 6.97
CA PRO A 28 -1.20 10.19 8.40
C PRO A 28 -2.51 9.99 9.17
N ASP A 29 -3.58 10.73 8.81
CA ASP A 29 -4.91 10.65 9.45
C ASP A 29 -5.54 9.25 9.31
N TYR A 30 -5.13 8.52 8.27
CA TYR A 30 -5.57 7.16 7.97
C TYR A 30 -4.45 6.13 8.13
N ALA A 31 -3.30 6.54 8.64
CA ALA A 31 -2.18 5.70 8.99
C ALA A 31 -1.70 4.76 7.86
N PHE A 32 -1.64 5.24 6.61
CA PHE A 32 -1.11 4.48 5.49
C PHE A 32 -0.30 5.32 4.50
N SER A 33 0.56 4.64 3.74
CA SER A 33 1.21 5.11 2.52
C SER A 33 0.89 4.18 1.37
N ILE A 34 0.85 4.73 0.16
CA ILE A 34 0.55 3.99 -1.07
C ILE A 34 1.15 4.70 -2.28
N ALA A 35 1.65 3.95 -3.26
CA ALA A 35 2.16 4.53 -4.49
C ALA A 35 1.08 4.63 -5.56
N PHE A 36 1.01 5.79 -6.24
CA PHE A 36 0.16 6.01 -7.42
C PHE A 36 1.00 6.48 -8.61
N PRO A 37 0.56 6.18 -9.86
CA PRO A 37 1.25 6.65 -11.06
C PRO A 37 1.06 8.15 -11.34
N ALA A 38 0.13 8.80 -10.65
CA ALA A 38 -0.14 10.25 -10.67
C ALA A 38 -0.79 10.67 -9.34
N ALA A 39 -0.96 11.96 -9.11
CA ALA A 39 -1.67 12.47 -7.94
C ALA A 39 -3.12 11.95 -7.94
N PRO A 40 -3.57 11.26 -6.86
CA PRO A 40 -4.91 10.71 -6.80
C PRO A 40 -5.97 11.79 -6.62
N GLN A 41 -7.12 11.58 -7.25
CA GLN A 41 -8.36 12.26 -6.87
C GLN A 41 -8.84 11.69 -5.54
N ILE A 42 -9.24 12.56 -4.62
CA ILE A 42 -9.70 12.17 -3.28
C ILE A 42 -11.16 12.58 -3.14
N GLU A 43 -11.99 11.59 -2.85
CA GLU A 43 -13.42 11.77 -2.64
C GLU A 43 -13.82 11.33 -1.24
N THR A 44 -14.64 12.13 -0.56
CA THR A 44 -15.30 11.74 0.69
C THR A 44 -16.68 11.21 0.35
N THR A 45 -16.99 10.01 0.82
CA THR A 45 -18.23 9.30 0.50
C THR A 45 -18.67 8.45 1.69
N THR A 46 -19.63 7.56 1.48
CA THR A 46 -20.04 6.55 2.46
C THR A 46 -19.83 5.16 1.90
N TYR A 47 -19.52 4.23 2.79
CA TYR A 47 -19.42 2.79 2.49
C TYR A 47 -20.56 2.06 3.21
N GLN A 48 -21.24 1.15 2.50
CA GLN A 48 -22.25 0.30 3.12
C GLN A 48 -21.57 -0.84 3.86
N ALA A 49 -21.68 -0.83 5.17
CA ALA A 49 -21.12 -1.91 6.02
C ALA A 49 -21.95 -3.20 5.93
N ALA A 50 -21.40 -4.31 6.42
CA ALA A 50 -22.03 -5.63 6.36
C ALA A 50 -23.41 -5.69 7.06
N ASN A 51 -23.64 -4.83 8.06
CA ASN A 51 -24.93 -4.69 8.74
C ASN A 51 -25.89 -3.67 8.09
N GLY A 52 -25.56 -3.19 6.89
CA GLY A 52 -26.36 -2.21 6.15
C GLY A 52 -26.23 -0.76 6.61
N ARG A 53 -25.39 -0.46 7.62
CA ARG A 53 -25.11 0.93 8.02
C ARG A 53 -24.18 1.61 7.02
N ALA A 54 -24.50 2.85 6.67
CA ALA A 54 -23.60 3.72 5.94
C ALA A 54 -22.55 4.27 6.92
N VAL A 55 -21.27 4.02 6.62
CA VAL A 55 -20.12 4.51 7.41
C VAL A 55 -19.30 5.51 6.58
N PRO A 56 -18.63 6.49 7.22
CA PRO A 56 -17.77 7.42 6.50
C PRO A 56 -16.67 6.69 5.74
N ALA A 57 -16.44 7.11 4.51
CA ALA A 57 -15.38 6.54 3.69
C ALA A 57 -14.66 7.61 2.88
N ARG A 58 -13.42 7.31 2.52
CA ARG A 58 -12.61 8.11 1.61
C ARG A 58 -12.05 7.23 0.51
N VAL A 59 -12.16 7.71 -0.72
CA VAL A 59 -11.67 7.02 -1.91
C VAL A 59 -10.57 7.84 -2.54
N TYR A 60 -9.46 7.21 -2.84
CA TYR A 60 -8.31 7.75 -3.57
C TYR A 60 -8.23 7.02 -4.89
N SER A 61 -8.27 7.71 -6.01
CA SER A 61 -8.31 7.06 -7.31
C SER A 61 -7.48 7.76 -8.36
N VAL A 62 -6.88 6.94 -9.26
CA VAL A 62 -6.22 7.38 -10.47
C VAL A 62 -6.69 6.52 -11.62
N ARG A 63 -7.03 7.14 -12.75
CA ARG A 63 -7.22 6.45 -14.03
C ARG A 63 -6.07 6.81 -14.96
N GLN A 64 -5.41 5.80 -15.49
CA GLN A 64 -4.30 5.96 -16.42
C GLN A 64 -4.40 4.94 -17.56
N GLY A 65 -4.68 5.41 -18.75
CA GLY A 65 -4.94 4.52 -19.90
C GLY A 65 -6.04 3.51 -19.58
N ASN A 66 -5.70 2.23 -19.68
CA ASN A 66 -6.61 1.12 -19.40
C ASN A 66 -6.55 0.64 -17.93
N PHE A 67 -5.97 1.43 -17.03
CA PHE A 67 -5.88 1.07 -15.62
C PHE A 67 -6.70 2.02 -14.74
N VAL A 68 -7.30 1.44 -13.70
CA VAL A 68 -7.92 2.16 -12.60
C VAL A 68 -7.28 1.67 -11.32
N PHE A 69 -6.71 2.60 -10.56
CA PHE A 69 -6.10 2.35 -9.26
C PHE A 69 -6.97 3.01 -8.20
N LYS A 70 -7.44 2.24 -7.23
CA LYS A 70 -8.37 2.72 -6.22
C LYS A 70 -8.00 2.20 -4.84
N MET A 71 -7.91 3.13 -3.89
CA MET A 71 -7.82 2.84 -2.46
C MET A 71 -9.04 3.39 -1.76
N THR A 72 -9.74 2.56 -1.00
CA THR A 72 -10.89 2.96 -0.18
C THR A 72 -10.55 2.71 1.28
N VAL A 73 -10.78 3.72 2.12
CA VAL A 73 -10.71 3.58 3.57
C VAL A 73 -12.09 3.88 4.12
N ALA A 74 -12.70 2.93 4.86
CA ALA A 74 -14.00 3.09 5.48
C ALA A 74 -13.88 2.91 7.00
N ASP A 75 -14.50 3.82 7.76
CA ASP A 75 -14.43 3.82 9.23
C ASP A 75 -15.56 2.96 9.80
N HIS A 76 -15.19 1.80 10.32
CA HIS A 76 -16.09 0.84 10.96
C HIS A 76 -16.11 0.96 12.49
N ALA A 77 -15.41 1.95 13.07
CA ALA A 77 -15.40 2.15 14.50
C ALA A 77 -16.85 2.30 15.05
N GLY A 78 -17.16 1.57 16.11
CA GLY A 78 -18.48 1.61 16.74
C GLY A 78 -19.62 0.91 15.95
N THR A 79 -19.33 0.15 14.90
CA THR A 79 -20.34 -0.66 14.20
C THR A 79 -20.66 -1.97 14.92
N GLY A 80 -19.75 -2.45 15.79
CA GLY A 80 -19.86 -3.75 16.46
C GLY A 80 -19.66 -4.94 15.53
N LEU A 81 -19.14 -4.72 14.32
CA LEU A 81 -18.85 -5.79 13.37
C LEU A 81 -17.50 -6.45 13.69
N GLU A 82 -17.47 -7.77 13.58
CA GLU A 82 -16.25 -8.56 13.65
C GLU A 82 -15.41 -8.39 12.38
N GLU A 83 -14.08 -8.48 12.52
CA GLU A 83 -13.12 -8.36 11.42
C GLU A 83 -13.47 -9.25 10.22
N SER A 84 -13.83 -10.51 10.48
CA SER A 84 -14.22 -11.47 9.44
C SER A 84 -15.42 -10.98 8.63
N ALA A 85 -16.45 -10.44 9.30
CA ALA A 85 -17.64 -9.93 8.64
C ALA A 85 -17.34 -8.70 7.76
N ILE A 86 -16.42 -7.82 8.21
CA ILE A 86 -15.97 -6.66 7.46
C ILE A 86 -15.22 -7.11 6.19
N ILE A 87 -14.27 -8.03 6.34
CA ILE A 87 -13.45 -8.56 5.24
C ILE A 87 -14.31 -9.32 4.23
N ASP A 88 -15.18 -10.22 4.68
CA ASP A 88 -16.05 -11.01 3.80
C ASP A 88 -17.02 -10.13 3.01
N HIS A 89 -17.58 -9.10 3.64
CA HIS A 89 -18.41 -8.11 2.98
C HIS A 89 -17.64 -7.33 1.92
N ALA A 90 -16.43 -6.89 2.21
CA ALA A 90 -15.57 -6.20 1.26
C ALA A 90 -15.21 -7.07 0.05
N ILE A 91 -14.90 -8.36 0.27
CA ILE A 91 -14.66 -9.32 -0.79
C ILE A 91 -15.89 -9.47 -1.68
N LYS A 92 -17.08 -9.65 -1.08
CA LYS A 92 -18.35 -9.75 -1.80
C LYS A 92 -18.62 -8.49 -2.64
N THR A 93 -18.37 -7.32 -2.10
CA THR A 93 -18.56 -6.03 -2.80
C THR A 93 -17.60 -5.89 -3.97
N LEU A 94 -16.31 -6.22 -3.79
CA LEU A 94 -15.30 -6.18 -4.86
C LEU A 94 -15.62 -7.15 -6.00
N SER A 95 -16.17 -8.32 -5.68
CA SER A 95 -16.46 -9.39 -6.63
C SER A 95 -17.86 -9.34 -7.24
N ALA A 96 -18.68 -8.36 -6.88
CA ALA A 96 -20.09 -8.29 -7.32
C ALA A 96 -20.31 -8.30 -8.85
N GLY A 97 -19.30 -7.87 -9.63
CA GLY A 97 -19.34 -7.86 -11.09
C GLY A 97 -18.42 -8.87 -11.75
N GLY A 98 -17.94 -9.90 -11.04
CA GLY A 98 -16.96 -10.84 -11.59
C GLY A 98 -16.78 -12.11 -10.78
N GLU A 99 -15.82 -12.93 -11.23
CA GLU A 99 -15.45 -14.19 -10.60
C GLU A 99 -14.14 -14.05 -9.84
N VAL A 100 -14.10 -14.48 -8.58
CA VAL A 100 -12.89 -14.55 -7.78
C VAL A 100 -12.08 -15.77 -8.19
N LYS A 101 -10.93 -15.55 -8.83
CA LYS A 101 -10.00 -16.62 -9.24
C LYS A 101 -9.01 -16.99 -8.15
N VAL A 102 -8.63 -16.01 -7.31
CA VAL A 102 -7.71 -16.18 -6.19
C VAL A 102 -8.28 -15.45 -4.99
N ASN A 103 -8.29 -16.11 -3.83
CA ASN A 103 -8.61 -15.53 -2.53
C ASN A 103 -7.74 -16.23 -1.48
N ILE A 104 -6.61 -15.62 -1.16
CA ILE A 104 -5.60 -16.17 -0.26
C ILE A 104 -5.34 -15.26 0.94
N PRO A 105 -4.88 -15.79 2.07
CA PRO A 105 -4.40 -14.99 3.18
C PRO A 105 -3.29 -14.04 2.70
N HIS A 106 -3.35 -12.81 3.15
CA HIS A 106 -2.34 -11.79 2.88
C HIS A 106 -1.98 -11.06 4.16
N ARG A 107 -0.74 -10.53 4.23
CA ARG A 107 -0.26 -9.84 5.41
C ARG A 107 0.69 -8.71 5.02
N ILE A 108 0.44 -7.53 5.57
CA ILE A 108 1.38 -6.41 5.56
C ILE A 108 1.84 -6.23 7.01
N TYR A 109 3.10 -6.58 7.30
CA TYR A 109 3.65 -6.65 8.66
C TYR A 109 2.79 -7.54 9.57
N ARG A 110 2.08 -6.97 10.54
CA ARG A 110 1.20 -7.66 11.50
C ARG A 110 -0.28 -7.48 11.19
N VAL A 111 -0.62 -6.79 10.13
CA VAL A 111 -2.00 -6.61 9.69
C VAL A 111 -2.36 -7.74 8.73
N TYR A 112 -3.32 -8.54 9.12
CA TYR A 112 -3.81 -9.67 8.33
C TYR A 112 -4.97 -9.23 7.46
N GLY A 113 -5.13 -9.88 6.34
CA GLY A 113 -6.17 -9.60 5.36
C GLY A 113 -6.25 -10.66 4.28
N ARG A 114 -6.81 -10.29 3.14
CA ARG A 114 -6.99 -11.17 1.98
C ARG A 114 -6.47 -10.51 0.72
N GLN A 115 -5.81 -11.28 -0.13
CA GLN A 115 -5.46 -10.89 -1.49
C GLN A 115 -6.37 -11.60 -2.48
N LEU A 116 -6.81 -10.86 -3.48
CA LEU A 116 -7.79 -11.32 -4.45
C LEU A 116 -7.27 -11.12 -5.89
N SER A 117 -7.64 -12.06 -6.76
CA SER A 117 -7.63 -11.85 -8.20
C SER A 117 -9.06 -12.06 -8.72
N ILE A 118 -9.60 -11.10 -9.43
CA ILE A 118 -10.99 -11.09 -9.88
C ILE A 118 -11.00 -10.86 -11.39
N VAL A 119 -11.78 -11.67 -12.10
CA VAL A 119 -12.06 -11.50 -13.52
C VAL A 119 -13.48 -10.96 -13.65
N GLY A 120 -13.61 -9.73 -14.12
CA GLY A 120 -14.90 -9.10 -14.34
C GLY A 120 -15.66 -9.75 -15.50
N SER A 121 -16.99 -9.71 -15.44
CA SER A 121 -17.87 -10.17 -16.52
C SER A 121 -17.67 -9.39 -17.83
N ASP A 122 -17.10 -8.18 -17.74
CA ASP A 122 -16.71 -7.32 -18.85
C ASP A 122 -15.32 -7.69 -19.42
N GLY A 123 -14.63 -8.71 -18.90
CA GLY A 123 -13.28 -9.08 -19.28
C GLY A 123 -12.18 -8.25 -18.61
N SER A 124 -12.51 -7.40 -17.65
CA SER A 124 -11.52 -6.70 -16.82
C SER A 124 -10.84 -7.65 -15.84
N HIS A 125 -9.63 -7.29 -15.40
CA HIS A 125 -8.87 -8.03 -14.40
C HIS A 125 -8.51 -7.13 -13.23
N SER A 126 -8.91 -7.51 -12.01
CA SER A 126 -8.55 -6.79 -10.79
C SER A 126 -7.60 -7.62 -9.92
N THR A 127 -6.54 -6.96 -9.44
CA THR A 127 -5.73 -7.43 -8.31
C THR A 127 -6.09 -6.55 -7.12
N ALA A 128 -6.56 -7.15 -6.04
CA ALA A 128 -7.04 -6.41 -4.89
C ALA A 128 -6.52 -7.01 -3.57
N ALA A 129 -6.56 -6.22 -2.51
CA ALA A 129 -6.42 -6.71 -1.15
C ALA A 129 -7.34 -5.96 -0.21
N VAL A 130 -7.74 -6.62 0.86
CA VAL A 130 -8.60 -6.08 1.90
C VAL A 130 -8.00 -6.37 3.27
N PHE A 131 -8.05 -5.37 4.16
CA PHE A 131 -7.57 -5.47 5.52
C PHE A 131 -8.56 -4.75 6.46
N ASP A 132 -8.77 -5.28 7.65
CA ASP A 132 -9.31 -4.50 8.76
C ASP A 132 -8.16 -4.15 9.72
N TYR A 133 -8.02 -2.87 10.01
CA TYR A 133 -6.98 -2.40 10.90
C TYR A 133 -7.46 -1.22 11.73
N LYS A 134 -7.43 -1.37 13.05
CA LYS A 134 -7.86 -0.33 14.01
C LYS A 134 -9.27 0.21 13.73
N GLY A 135 -10.22 -0.68 13.42
CA GLY A 135 -11.60 -0.34 13.14
C GLY A 135 -11.84 0.34 11.79
N ARG A 136 -10.89 0.22 10.87
CA ARG A 136 -11.03 0.73 9.50
C ARG A 136 -10.79 -0.38 8.49
N LEU A 137 -11.66 -0.45 7.50
CA LEU A 137 -11.45 -1.24 6.29
C LEU A 137 -10.51 -0.49 5.36
N TYR A 138 -9.49 -1.18 4.88
CA TYR A 138 -8.59 -0.74 3.82
C TYR A 138 -8.78 -1.67 2.63
N GLN A 139 -9.31 -1.13 1.54
CA GLN A 139 -9.58 -1.88 0.31
C GLN A 139 -8.80 -1.26 -0.83
N ILE A 140 -7.81 -1.98 -1.34
CA ILE A 140 -6.97 -1.59 -2.46
C ILE A 140 -7.31 -2.43 -3.68
N GLU A 141 -7.50 -1.78 -4.83
CA GLU A 141 -7.82 -2.43 -6.10
C GLU A 141 -7.08 -1.78 -7.26
N GLY A 142 -6.25 -2.55 -7.95
CA GLY A 142 -5.74 -2.23 -9.27
C GLY A 142 -6.53 -3.00 -10.31
N LYS A 143 -7.22 -2.28 -11.22
CA LYS A 143 -8.07 -2.87 -12.26
C LYS A 143 -7.52 -2.57 -13.65
N ALA A 144 -7.26 -3.61 -14.45
CA ALA A 144 -7.00 -3.53 -15.87
C ALA A 144 -8.33 -3.66 -16.61
N LEU A 145 -8.69 -2.65 -17.40
CA LEU A 145 -9.90 -2.66 -18.24
C LEU A 145 -9.71 -3.56 -19.47
N PRO A 146 -10.80 -4.01 -20.13
CA PRO A 146 -10.72 -4.84 -21.32
C PRO A 146 -9.85 -4.22 -22.43
N GLY A 147 -9.09 -5.06 -23.16
CA GLY A 147 -8.22 -4.61 -24.24
C GLY A 147 -6.85 -4.04 -23.84
N GLY A 148 -6.56 -3.96 -22.55
CA GLY A 148 -5.23 -3.60 -22.05
C GLY A 148 -4.26 -4.78 -22.10
N SER A 149 -3.14 -4.67 -22.81
CA SER A 149 -2.04 -5.64 -22.76
C SER A 149 -1.14 -5.34 -21.54
N GLY A 150 -0.71 -6.38 -20.81
CA GLY A 150 0.28 -6.25 -19.73
C GLY A 150 -0.25 -5.82 -18.36
N GLY A 151 -1.56 -5.87 -18.15
CA GLY A 151 -2.23 -5.29 -16.98
C GLY A 151 -1.87 -5.86 -15.60
N GLN A 152 -1.40 -7.10 -15.51
CA GLN A 152 -1.19 -7.75 -14.22
C GLN A 152 -0.01 -7.16 -13.44
N PHE A 153 1.04 -6.69 -14.12
CA PHE A 153 2.20 -6.10 -13.45
C PHE A 153 1.83 -4.79 -12.73
N GLU A 154 1.16 -3.87 -13.42
CA GLU A 154 0.80 -2.56 -12.86
C GLU A 154 -0.23 -2.68 -11.73
N THR A 155 -1.23 -3.56 -11.88
CA THR A 155 -2.24 -3.80 -10.86
C THR A 155 -1.65 -4.47 -9.61
N THR A 156 -0.72 -5.41 -9.79
CA THR A 156 0.00 -6.06 -8.68
C THR A 156 0.94 -5.07 -8.00
N ARG A 157 1.69 -4.26 -8.76
CA ARG A 157 2.55 -3.20 -8.21
C ARG A 157 1.75 -2.26 -7.31
N PHE A 158 0.59 -1.82 -7.76
CA PHE A 158 -0.30 -0.98 -6.97
C PHE A 158 -0.74 -1.68 -5.68
N GLN A 159 -1.26 -2.90 -5.80
CA GLN A 159 -1.76 -3.64 -4.64
C GLN A 159 -0.66 -3.89 -3.60
N GLN A 160 0.57 -4.12 -4.03
CA GLN A 160 1.71 -4.36 -3.14
C GLN A 160 2.34 -3.08 -2.57
N SER A 161 1.93 -1.90 -3.02
CA SER A 161 2.51 -0.63 -2.57
C SER A 161 1.93 -0.11 -1.24
N LEU A 162 0.84 -0.72 -0.73
CA LEU A 162 0.23 -0.32 0.53
C LEU A 162 1.14 -0.65 1.71
N THR A 163 1.34 0.33 2.58
CA THR A 163 2.01 0.19 3.87
C THR A 163 1.23 0.88 4.98
N PHE A 164 1.25 0.33 6.20
CA PHE A 164 0.68 0.96 7.39
C PHE A 164 1.76 1.72 8.16
N THR A 165 1.57 3.03 8.36
CA THR A 165 2.61 3.93 8.87
C THR A 165 2.66 4.02 10.40
N ASP A 166 1.61 3.61 11.12
CA ASP A 166 1.48 3.77 12.58
C ASP A 166 1.68 2.50 13.40
N GLY A 167 2.11 1.41 12.81
CA GLY A 167 2.12 0.18 13.59
C GLY A 167 2.90 -1.01 13.07
N GLY A 168 3.49 -0.92 11.89
CA GLY A 168 4.21 -2.05 11.32
C GLY A 168 5.72 -1.86 11.22
N ALA A 169 6.17 -0.79 10.55
CA ALA A 169 7.58 -0.54 10.31
C ALA A 169 8.25 0.19 11.49
N ASN A 170 7.62 1.23 12.02
CA ASN A 170 8.24 2.05 13.06
C ASN A 170 8.44 1.30 14.37
N ARG A 171 7.54 0.36 14.72
CA ARG A 171 7.68 -0.41 15.95
C ARG A 171 8.85 -1.39 15.91
N SER A 172 9.23 -1.91 14.75
CA SER A 172 10.44 -2.73 14.62
C SER A 172 11.71 -1.86 14.61
N GLU A 173 11.70 -0.70 13.95
CA GLU A 173 12.81 0.25 13.98
C GLU A 173 12.97 0.92 15.32
N ASP A 174 11.87 1.33 15.97
CA ASP A 174 11.88 1.87 17.32
C ASP A 174 12.28 0.81 18.35
N ALA A 175 11.84 -0.45 18.20
CA ALA A 175 12.30 -1.55 19.02
C ALA A 175 13.79 -1.88 18.77
N ILE A 176 14.25 -1.86 17.52
CA ILE A 176 15.67 -2.03 17.18
C ILE A 176 16.48 -0.84 17.70
N ARG A 177 15.97 0.39 17.59
CA ARG A 177 16.59 1.58 18.14
C ARG A 177 16.68 1.50 19.65
N ALA A 178 15.58 1.16 20.34
CA ALA A 178 15.54 1.01 21.79
C ALA A 178 16.49 -0.10 22.28
N ILE A 179 16.57 -1.24 21.58
CA ILE A 179 17.53 -2.30 21.86
C ILE A 179 18.97 -1.80 21.63
N ARG A 180 19.22 -1.08 20.54
CA ARG A 180 20.53 -0.53 20.21
C ARG A 180 20.97 0.54 21.20
N GLU A 181 20.04 1.38 21.67
CA GLU A 181 20.29 2.37 22.71
C GLU A 181 20.54 1.71 24.07
N ALA A 182 19.73 0.73 24.44
CA ALA A 182 19.94 -0.06 25.68
C ALA A 182 21.27 -0.80 25.67
N CYS A 183 21.66 -1.38 24.51
CA CYS A 183 22.96 -2.07 24.37
C CYS A 183 24.14 -1.09 24.28
N ARG A 184 23.95 0.15 23.84
CA ARG A 184 24.99 1.20 23.82
C ARG A 184 25.28 1.74 25.23
N GLY A 185 24.26 1.84 26.07
CA GLY A 185 24.41 2.26 27.48
C GLY A 185 25.09 1.21 28.37
N SER A 186 25.20 -0.05 27.91
CA SER A 186 25.90 -1.13 28.63
C SER A 186 27.36 -1.29 28.25
N GLY A 187 27.88 -0.50 27.29
CA GLY A 187 29.29 -0.49 26.89
C GLY A 187 30.06 0.61 27.58
N ALA A 188 30.95 0.21 28.49
CA ALA A 188 32.08 0.93 29.11
C ALA A 188 31.86 2.43 29.32
N GLY A 189 31.65 2.80 30.57
CA GLY A 189 31.93 4.16 31.01
C GLY A 189 33.40 4.47 30.77
N GLU A 190 33.67 5.55 30.04
CA GLU A 190 35.04 6.08 29.86
C GLU A 190 35.71 6.54 31.14
N ASP A 191 35.06 6.38 32.30
CA ASP A 191 35.53 6.81 33.63
C ASP A 191 35.86 5.67 34.61
N GLY A 192 36.27 4.50 34.13
CA GLY A 192 36.89 3.48 34.97
C GLY A 192 36.04 2.89 36.11
N GLY A 193 34.71 3.05 36.06
CA GLY A 193 33.77 2.42 36.98
C GLY A 193 33.49 0.96 36.62
N PRO A 194 33.14 0.10 37.61
CA PRO A 194 32.83 -1.29 37.31
C PRO A 194 31.62 -1.39 36.36
N PRO A 195 31.65 -2.31 35.37
CA PRO A 195 30.55 -2.47 34.45
C PRO A 195 29.24 -2.82 35.16
N ASN A 196 28.16 -2.16 34.77
CA ASN A 196 26.84 -2.42 35.33
C ASN A 196 26.40 -3.87 35.01
N PRO A 197 26.28 -4.77 35.97
CA PRO A 197 26.01 -6.17 35.74
C PRO A 197 24.63 -6.46 35.13
N ALA A 198 23.72 -5.51 35.14
CA ALA A 198 22.37 -5.67 34.56
C ALA A 198 22.33 -5.67 33.02
N GLY A 199 23.38 -5.19 32.35
CA GLY A 199 23.40 -5.10 30.86
C GLY A 199 24.03 -6.32 30.15
N LEU A 200 24.79 -7.16 30.86
CA LEU A 200 25.53 -8.28 30.28
C LEU A 200 24.69 -9.54 30.06
N ASP A 201 23.52 -9.64 30.69
CA ASP A 201 22.66 -10.83 30.64
C ASP A 201 21.46 -10.71 29.70
N ASP A 202 21.29 -9.59 28.98
CA ASP A 202 20.22 -9.47 27.99
C ASP A 202 20.58 -10.27 26.74
N PRO A 203 19.86 -11.39 26.46
CA PRO A 203 20.15 -12.26 25.31
C PRO A 203 19.98 -11.54 23.97
N ARG A 204 19.35 -10.35 23.97
CA ARG A 204 19.14 -9.51 22.77
C ARG A 204 20.43 -8.78 22.37
N CYS A 205 21.31 -8.46 23.33
CA CYS A 205 22.59 -7.79 23.07
C CYS A 205 23.67 -8.76 22.57
N ARG A 206 23.55 -10.07 22.85
CA ARG A 206 24.54 -11.10 22.45
C ARG A 206 24.49 -11.48 20.95
N ARG A 207 23.42 -11.18 20.23
CA ARG A 207 23.26 -11.56 18.81
C ARG A 207 23.95 -10.64 17.80
N GLY A 208 24.39 -9.44 18.21
CA GLY A 208 25.04 -8.47 17.32
C GLY A 208 26.57 -8.59 17.22
N ALA A 209 27.20 -9.51 17.96
CA ALA A 209 28.67 -9.62 18.02
C ALA A 209 29.26 -10.75 17.13
N ARG A 210 28.47 -11.32 16.24
CA ARG A 210 28.93 -12.31 15.25
C ARG A 210 28.43 -11.94 13.86
N ASN A 211 29.14 -11.02 13.22
CA ASN A 211 29.37 -10.93 11.77
C ASN A 211 30.61 -10.04 11.56
#